data_4f96834e56966fcce884ecaa042d7482
#
_entry.id   4f96834e56966fcce884ecaa042d7482
#
_cell.length_a   1.000
_cell.length_b   1.000
_cell.length_c   1.000
_cell.angle_alpha   90.00
_cell.angle_beta   90.00
_cell.angle_gamma   90.00
#
_symmetry.space_group_name_H-M   'P 1'
#
loop_
_entity.id
_entity.type
_entity.pdbx_description
1 polymer ?
#
loop_
_entity_poly.entity_id
_entity_poly.type
_entity_poly.pdbx_seq_one_letter_code
_entity_poly.pdbx_strand_id
1 'polypeptide(L)'
;MLFADVECPFCGDEGGRGFYICDDQSTIVLMCDECHSPWLNPKEVTGTNALRAAPPDWKIQELGCGIGEGSRWATREEIEKAGFADLIAGESETL
;
A
#
# COMPACT_ATOMS: atom_id res chain seq x y z
N MET A 1 -11.19 -3.26 0.33
CA MET A 1 -9.95 -2.48 0.18
C MET A 1 -10.28 -1.00 0.12
N LEU A 2 -9.78 -0.24 1.05
CA LEU A 2 -9.84 1.23 0.98
C LEU A 2 -8.69 1.70 0.09
N PHE A 3 -8.94 2.64 -0.80
CA PHE A 3 -7.94 3.03 -1.79
C PHE A 3 -7.85 4.54 -1.96
N ALA A 4 -6.68 4.99 -2.44
CA ALA A 4 -6.46 6.36 -2.89
C ALA A 4 -6.57 6.41 -4.41
N ASP A 5 -7.05 7.54 -4.95
CA ASP A 5 -7.20 7.73 -6.39
C ASP A 5 -5.86 8.10 -7.01
N VAL A 6 -5.00 7.10 -7.15
CA VAL A 6 -3.63 7.26 -7.64
C VAL A 6 -3.34 6.17 -8.67
N GLU A 7 -2.82 6.60 -9.82
CA GLU A 7 -2.43 5.69 -10.90
C GLU A 7 -1.13 4.96 -10.57
N CYS A 8 -1.04 3.69 -10.95
CA CYS A 8 0.21 2.93 -10.81
C CYS A 8 1.15 3.28 -11.97
N PRO A 9 2.37 3.78 -11.70
CA PRO A 9 3.29 4.15 -12.77
C PRO A 9 3.89 2.95 -13.52
N PHE A 10 3.74 1.74 -13.01
CA PHE A 10 4.30 0.54 -13.66
C PHE A 10 3.31 -0.18 -14.55
N CYS A 11 2.10 -0.41 -14.08
CA CYS A 11 1.11 -1.15 -14.85
C CYS A 11 0.07 -0.27 -15.55
N GLY A 12 0.11 1.04 -15.30
CA GLY A 12 -0.79 1.98 -15.95
C GLY A 12 -2.26 1.81 -15.57
N ASP A 13 -2.53 1.07 -14.49
CA ASP A 13 -3.88 0.86 -14.01
C ASP A 13 -4.43 2.16 -13.44
N GLU A 14 -5.55 2.62 -13.99
CA GLU A 14 -6.21 3.84 -13.56
C GLU A 14 -7.08 3.65 -12.31
N GLY A 15 -7.22 2.41 -11.84
CA GLY A 15 -7.91 2.11 -10.61
C GLY A 15 -7.14 2.65 -9.41
N GLY A 16 -7.74 2.62 -8.24
CA GLY A 16 -7.09 3.10 -7.03
C GLY A 16 -5.99 2.17 -6.53
N ARG A 17 -5.08 2.73 -5.74
CA ARG A 17 -4.06 1.94 -5.03
C ARG A 17 -4.55 1.72 -3.61
N GLY A 18 -4.44 0.50 -3.10
CA GLY A 18 -4.97 0.13 -1.80
C GLY A 18 -4.06 0.51 -0.64
N PHE A 19 -4.66 0.89 0.48
CA PHE A 19 -3.92 1.06 1.73
C PHE A 19 -3.72 -0.30 2.38
N TYR A 20 -2.48 -0.63 2.69
CA TYR A 20 -2.09 -1.93 3.18
C TYR A 20 -1.27 -1.78 4.45
N ILE A 21 -1.50 -2.66 5.44
CA ILE A 21 -0.70 -2.65 6.66
C ILE A 21 0.28 -3.81 6.62
N CYS A 22 1.54 -3.50 6.92
CA CYS A 22 2.61 -4.49 6.91
C CYS A 22 2.47 -5.49 8.06
N ASP A 23 3.29 -6.53 8.03
CA ASP A 23 3.26 -7.61 9.03
C ASP A 23 3.59 -7.14 10.45
N ASP A 24 4.15 -5.95 10.60
CA ASP A 24 4.39 -5.34 11.92
C ASP A 24 3.11 -4.75 12.54
N GLN A 25 1.99 -4.81 11.83
CA GLN A 25 0.68 -4.29 12.25
C GLN A 25 0.71 -2.79 12.57
N SER A 26 1.64 -2.06 11.99
CA SER A 26 1.85 -0.64 12.29
C SER A 26 2.13 0.20 11.05
N THR A 27 2.98 -0.27 10.15
CA THR A 27 3.40 0.50 8.98
C THR A 27 2.36 0.42 7.87
N ILE A 28 1.84 1.58 7.45
CA ILE A 28 0.87 1.67 6.34
C ILE A 28 1.61 2.05 5.06
N VAL A 29 1.35 1.31 4.00
CA VAL A 29 1.86 1.60 2.66
C VAL A 29 0.70 1.66 1.68
N LEU A 30 0.90 2.36 0.57
CA LEU A 30 -0.02 2.30 -0.55
C LEU A 30 0.51 1.22 -1.50
N MET A 31 -0.32 0.29 -1.91
CA MET A 31 0.13 -0.84 -2.71
C MET A 31 -0.75 -1.06 -3.93
N CYS A 32 -0.12 -1.33 -5.06
CA CYS A 32 -0.83 -1.74 -6.27
C CYS A 32 -1.29 -3.19 -6.11
N ASP A 33 -2.58 -3.44 -6.33
CA ASP A 33 -3.14 -4.79 -6.22
C ASP A 33 -2.79 -5.69 -7.41
N GLU A 34 -2.24 -5.13 -8.47
CA GLU A 34 -1.81 -5.87 -9.67
C GLU A 34 -0.34 -6.28 -9.59
N CYS A 35 0.56 -5.29 -9.45
CA CYS A 35 2.00 -5.55 -9.45
C CYS A 35 2.62 -5.62 -8.06
N HIS A 36 1.83 -5.35 -7.02
CA HIS A 36 2.24 -5.41 -5.62
C HIS A 36 3.39 -4.47 -5.25
N SER A 37 3.57 -3.40 -6.02
CA SER A 37 4.56 -2.37 -5.69
C SER A 37 4.06 -1.51 -4.53
N PRO A 38 4.83 -1.37 -3.45
CA PRO A 38 4.42 -0.56 -2.30
C PRO A 38 5.08 0.82 -2.32
N TRP A 39 4.36 1.79 -1.79
CA TRP A 39 4.87 3.16 -1.59
C TRP A 39 4.59 3.58 -0.15
N LEU A 40 5.59 4.14 0.50
CA LEU A 40 5.42 4.62 1.88
C LEU A 40 4.63 5.93 1.93
N ASN A 41 4.86 6.81 0.96
CA ASN A 41 4.17 8.10 0.91
C ASN A 41 3.07 8.08 -0.15
N PRO A 42 1.78 8.02 0.25
CA PRO A 42 0.68 7.97 -0.72
C PRO A 42 0.51 9.28 -1.52
N LYS A 43 1.20 10.35 -1.14
CA LYS A 43 1.18 11.61 -1.87
C LYS A 43 2.21 11.65 -2.98
N GLU A 44 3.15 10.72 -2.99
CA GLU A 44 4.24 10.67 -3.97
C GLU A 44 4.38 9.27 -4.55
N VAL A 45 3.49 8.92 -5.47
CA VAL A 45 3.50 7.60 -6.11
C VAL A 45 4.13 7.76 -7.49
N THR A 46 5.43 7.45 -7.57
CA THR A 46 6.19 7.54 -8.82
C THR A 46 6.98 6.25 -9.03
N GLY A 47 7.51 6.06 -10.25
CA GLY A 47 8.33 4.90 -10.55
C GLY A 47 9.68 4.89 -9.84
N THR A 48 10.13 6.04 -9.33
CA THR A 48 11.44 6.15 -8.68
C THR A 48 11.39 5.95 -7.16
N ASN A 49 10.24 6.17 -6.52
CA ASN A 49 10.12 6.03 -5.06
C ASN A 49 9.33 4.81 -4.63
N ALA A 50 9.01 3.91 -5.56
CA ALA A 50 8.43 2.62 -5.21
C ALA A 50 9.43 1.79 -4.42
N LEU A 51 8.95 1.16 -3.36
CA LEU A 51 9.76 0.27 -2.56
C LEU A 51 9.72 -1.14 -3.16
N ARG A 52 10.57 -2.02 -2.67
CA ARG A 52 10.65 -3.39 -3.15
C ARG A 52 10.52 -4.38 -2.00
N ALA A 53 9.56 -5.28 -2.13
CA ALA A 53 9.44 -6.41 -1.22
C ALA A 53 10.14 -7.61 -1.86
N ALA A 54 10.94 -8.34 -1.08
CA ALA A 54 11.74 -9.45 -1.57
C ALA A 54 11.31 -10.77 -0.95
N PRO A 55 11.17 -11.85 -1.77
CA PRO A 55 10.85 -13.17 -1.22
C PRO A 55 12.01 -13.68 -0.35
N PRO A 56 11.75 -14.66 0.54
CA PRO A 56 10.50 -15.42 0.67
C PRO A 56 9.42 -14.78 1.51
N ASP A 57 9.77 -13.82 2.37
CA ASP A 57 8.83 -13.19 3.31
C ASP A 57 8.27 -11.86 2.82
N TRP A 58 8.65 -11.44 1.63
CA TRP A 58 8.23 -10.17 1.02
C TRP A 58 8.55 -8.97 1.91
N LYS A 59 9.73 -9.01 2.51
CA LYS A 59 10.21 -7.95 3.36
C LYS A 59 10.64 -6.73 2.56
N ILE A 60 10.26 -5.56 3.07
CA ILE A 60 10.69 -4.27 2.53
C ILE A 60 11.85 -3.80 3.41
N GLN A 61 13.07 -3.88 2.89
CA GLN A 61 14.28 -3.60 3.68
C GLN A 61 14.27 -2.20 4.28
N GLU A 62 13.84 -1.21 3.51
CA GLU A 62 13.82 0.18 3.93
C GLU A 62 12.91 0.41 5.14
N LEU A 63 11.90 -0.44 5.32
CA LEU A 63 10.91 -0.28 6.38
C LEU A 63 11.12 -1.26 7.53
N GLY A 64 11.90 -2.32 7.32
CA GLY A 64 12.11 -3.37 8.31
C GLY A 64 10.91 -4.27 8.55
N CYS A 65 9.90 -4.21 7.70
CA CYS A 65 8.70 -5.02 7.78
C CYS A 65 8.29 -5.51 6.39
N GLY A 66 7.35 -6.41 6.30
CA GLY A 66 6.99 -7.03 5.04
C GLY A 66 5.52 -6.99 4.68
N ILE A 67 5.22 -7.32 3.43
CA ILE A 67 3.86 -7.39 2.89
C ILE A 67 3.43 -8.84 2.61
N GLY A 68 4.14 -9.80 3.20
CA GLY A 68 3.81 -11.21 3.10
C GLY A 68 2.85 -11.66 4.18
N GLU A 69 3.13 -12.82 4.75
CA GLU A 69 2.28 -13.40 5.79
C GLU A 69 2.17 -12.47 6.99
N GLY A 70 0.95 -12.29 7.49
CA GLY A 70 0.68 -11.39 8.61
C GLY A 70 0.32 -9.97 8.21
N SER A 71 0.47 -9.64 6.94
CA SER A 71 0.04 -8.33 6.40
C SER A 71 -1.38 -8.46 5.84
N ARG A 72 -2.04 -7.33 5.65
CA ARG A 72 -3.42 -7.31 5.14
C ARG A 72 -3.81 -5.91 4.66
N TRP A 73 -4.98 -5.79 4.04
CA TRP A 73 -5.51 -4.47 3.71
C TRP A 73 -5.81 -3.71 5.01
N ALA A 74 -5.44 -2.43 5.04
CA ALA A 74 -5.60 -1.60 6.23
C ALA A 74 -7.07 -1.24 6.45
N THR A 75 -7.47 -1.11 7.72
CA THR A 75 -8.79 -0.61 8.09
C THR A 75 -8.80 0.91 8.04
N ARG A 76 -10.01 1.49 7.99
CA ARG A 76 -10.17 2.95 8.01
C ARG A 76 -9.52 3.56 9.25
N GLU A 77 -9.70 2.93 10.39
CA GLU A 77 -9.11 3.40 11.64
C GLU A 77 -7.58 3.45 11.58
N GLU A 78 -6.97 2.43 11.00
CA GLU A 78 -5.52 2.38 10.83
C GLU A 78 -5.01 3.46 9.89
N ILE A 79 -5.75 3.71 8.81
CA ILE A 79 -5.40 4.75 7.85
C ILE A 79 -5.53 6.13 8.50
N GLU A 80 -6.56 6.35 9.30
CA GLU A 80 -6.75 7.59 10.03
C GLU A 80 -5.61 7.85 11.01
N LYS A 81 -5.18 6.82 11.73
CA LYS A 81 -4.03 6.92 12.65
C LYS A 81 -2.74 7.28 11.94
N ALA A 82 -2.59 6.83 10.71
CA ALA A 82 -1.41 7.16 9.89
C ALA A 82 -1.47 8.57 9.31
N GLY A 83 -2.61 9.26 9.45
CA GLY A 83 -2.77 10.61 8.94
C GLY A 83 -3.19 10.68 7.48
N PHE A 84 -3.74 9.60 6.93
CA PHE A 84 -4.09 9.51 5.52
C PHE A 84 -5.61 9.46 5.26
N ALA A 85 -6.42 9.79 6.25
CA ALA A 85 -7.88 9.70 6.14
C ALA A 85 -8.44 10.48 4.96
N ASP A 86 -7.95 11.69 4.73
CA ASP A 86 -8.39 12.55 3.63
C ASP A 86 -7.92 12.10 2.26
N LEU A 87 -7.06 11.09 2.19
CA LEU A 87 -6.61 10.52 0.92
C LEU A 87 -7.44 9.32 0.48
N ILE A 88 -8.35 8.85 1.34
CA ILE A 88 -9.23 7.73 1.00
C ILE A 88 -10.24 8.21 -0.05
N ALA A 89 -10.13 7.66 -1.26
CA ALA A 89 -11.03 8.03 -2.36
C ALA A 89 -12.29 7.16 -2.40
N GLY A 90 -12.19 5.93 -1.89
CA GLY A 90 -13.33 5.02 -1.88
C GLY A 90 -12.94 3.65 -1.37
N GLU A 91 -13.89 2.73 -1.48
CA GLU A 91 -13.71 1.35 -1.07
C GLU A 91 -14.12 0.43 -2.22
N SER A 92 -13.30 -0.57 -2.51
CA SER A 92 -13.63 -1.59 -3.50
C SER A 92 -13.61 -2.96 -2.87
N GLU A 93 -14.31 -3.91 -3.49
CA GLU A 93 -14.29 -5.29 -3.04
C GLU A 93 -12.96 -5.93 -3.43
N THR A 94 -12.38 -6.66 -2.50
CA THR A 94 -11.21 -7.48 -2.75
C THR A 94 -11.63 -8.94 -2.77
N LEU A 95 -11.10 -9.66 -3.73
CA LEU A 95 -11.38 -11.09 -3.86
C LEU A 95 -10.29 -11.91 -3.20
#